data_3493e80e517efea8a9d46d3f330ed579
#
_entry.id   3493e80e517efea8a9d46d3f330ed579
#
_cell.length_a   1.000
_cell.length_b   1.000
_cell.length_c   1.000
_cell.angle_alpha   90.00
_cell.angle_beta   90.00
_cell.angle_gamma   90.00
#
_symmetry.space_group_name_H-M   'P 1'
#
loop_
_entity.id
_entity.type
_entity.pdbx_description
1 polymer ?
#
loop_
_entity_poly.entity_id
_entity_poly.type
_entity_poly.pdbx_seq_one_letter_code
_entity_poly.pdbx_strand_id
1 'polypeptide(L)'
;MSELEGANVLVTGGAGTVGSTLVDALLKGGVNRIDVLDNMVRGRMVNLAGALATGQVELIQGNIRNRDLVHDLAKGKDLVFHQAAIRITQCAEEPRLALEVLVNGTFNVFEAAAEHGADKLIAASSASVYGMAEEFPTTDRHHHANNDTFYGAAKSFDEGMARSFHAMTGLDYVMLRYFNVYGPRLDVHGPYTETLVRWMERIMDGEPPLIFGDGLQTMDFVYTADVARANVLAAASDVSHGTYNIASGTETTLLEMARTLLRVMDSDLAVEHGPERLVKNVVRRLADTTAARQDLGFEADVKLEEGLRELVSWWKPMRDGIAATRKVGSR
;
A
#
# COMPACT_ATOMS: atom_id res chain seq x y z
N MET A 1 -15.09 5.85 -23.02
CA MET A 1 -15.01 4.41 -22.69
C MET A 1 -13.86 4.29 -21.72
N SER A 2 -13.96 3.49 -20.72
CA SER A 2 -12.86 3.28 -19.75
C SER A 2 -11.72 2.58 -20.48
N GLU A 3 -10.50 3.06 -20.39
CA GLU A 3 -9.31 2.48 -21.05
C GLU A 3 -8.98 1.07 -20.54
N LEU A 4 -9.63 0.61 -19.46
CA LEU A 4 -9.51 -0.74 -18.89
C LEU A 4 -10.71 -1.63 -19.22
N GLU A 5 -11.66 -1.16 -20.04
CA GLU A 5 -12.89 -1.89 -20.35
C GLU A 5 -12.61 -3.24 -21.02
N GLY A 6 -13.12 -4.31 -20.42
CA GLY A 6 -12.96 -5.67 -20.93
C GLY A 6 -11.67 -6.39 -20.55
N ALA A 7 -10.70 -5.73 -19.89
CA ALA A 7 -9.44 -6.33 -19.51
C ALA A 7 -9.61 -7.45 -18.47
N ASN A 8 -8.80 -8.52 -18.61
CA ASN A 8 -8.63 -9.57 -17.61
C ASN A 8 -7.41 -9.27 -16.75
N VAL A 9 -7.58 -9.27 -15.44
CA VAL A 9 -6.61 -8.72 -14.52
C VAL A 9 -6.15 -9.75 -13.48
N LEU A 10 -4.87 -9.76 -13.15
CA LEU A 10 -4.33 -10.42 -11.96
C LEU A 10 -3.94 -9.37 -10.92
N VAL A 11 -4.43 -9.51 -9.68
CA VAL A 11 -4.03 -8.67 -8.56
C VAL A 11 -3.41 -9.55 -7.48
N THR A 12 -2.11 -9.44 -7.24
CA THR A 12 -1.47 -10.11 -6.10
C THR A 12 -1.54 -9.25 -4.85
N GLY A 13 -1.80 -9.84 -3.68
CA GLY A 13 -2.02 -9.08 -2.45
C GLY A 13 -3.36 -8.33 -2.42
N GLY A 14 -4.34 -8.80 -3.23
CA GLY A 14 -5.60 -8.10 -3.46
C GLY A 14 -6.59 -8.13 -2.29
N ALA A 15 -6.37 -8.93 -1.24
CA ALA A 15 -7.19 -8.91 -0.02
C ALA A 15 -6.65 -7.95 1.07
N GLY A 16 -5.48 -7.33 0.84
CA GLY A 16 -4.88 -6.31 1.70
C GLY A 16 -5.53 -4.92 1.56
N THR A 17 -5.02 -3.94 2.28
CA THR A 17 -5.52 -2.56 2.31
C THR A 17 -5.57 -1.92 0.92
N VAL A 18 -4.42 -1.80 0.26
CA VAL A 18 -4.32 -1.19 -1.06
C VAL A 18 -4.95 -2.08 -2.12
N GLY A 19 -4.61 -3.38 -2.11
CA GLY A 19 -5.08 -4.32 -3.14
C GLY A 19 -6.60 -4.44 -3.22
N SER A 20 -7.30 -4.49 -2.09
CA SER A 20 -8.77 -4.57 -2.10
C SER A 20 -9.45 -3.27 -2.54
N THR A 21 -8.85 -2.11 -2.20
CA THR A 21 -9.34 -0.81 -2.69
C THR A 21 -9.10 -0.68 -4.20
N LEU A 22 -7.98 -1.21 -4.69
CA LEU A 22 -7.68 -1.29 -6.12
C LEU A 22 -8.67 -2.21 -6.85
N VAL A 23 -8.99 -3.38 -6.30
CA VAL A 23 -10.01 -4.28 -6.89
C VAL A 23 -11.34 -3.55 -7.09
N ASP A 24 -11.80 -2.78 -6.09
CA ASP A 24 -13.03 -1.98 -6.24
C ASP A 24 -12.89 -0.89 -7.33
N ALA A 25 -11.72 -0.26 -7.44
CA ALA A 25 -11.45 0.75 -8.46
C ALA A 25 -11.41 0.15 -9.88
N LEU A 26 -10.81 -1.03 -10.04
CA LEU A 26 -10.77 -1.77 -11.30
C LEU A 26 -12.16 -2.19 -11.77
N LEU A 27 -13.02 -2.69 -10.87
CA LEU A 27 -14.42 -3.00 -11.19
C LEU A 27 -15.18 -1.78 -11.69
N LYS A 28 -14.99 -0.61 -11.04
CA LYS A 28 -15.57 0.66 -11.51
C LYS A 28 -15.00 1.09 -12.86
N GLY A 29 -13.76 0.72 -13.15
CA GLY A 29 -13.07 0.94 -14.42
C GLY A 29 -13.54 0.03 -15.56
N GLY A 30 -14.46 -0.91 -15.33
CA GLY A 30 -15.09 -1.74 -16.38
C GLY A 30 -14.26 -2.96 -16.79
N VAL A 31 -13.31 -3.42 -15.97
CA VAL A 31 -12.57 -4.66 -16.25
C VAL A 31 -13.53 -5.86 -16.34
N ASN A 32 -13.20 -6.83 -17.18
CA ASN A 32 -14.04 -8.02 -17.38
C ASN A 32 -13.93 -8.99 -16.18
N ARG A 33 -12.72 -9.32 -15.77
CA ARG A 33 -12.46 -10.29 -14.70
C ARG A 33 -11.21 -9.92 -13.90
N ILE A 34 -11.26 -10.17 -12.61
CA ILE A 34 -10.14 -9.98 -11.70
C ILE A 34 -9.88 -11.29 -10.95
N ASP A 35 -8.70 -11.85 -11.13
CA ASP A 35 -8.20 -12.94 -10.29
C ASP A 35 -7.31 -12.32 -9.18
N VAL A 36 -7.67 -12.55 -7.93
CA VAL A 36 -6.96 -12.06 -6.76
C VAL A 36 -6.14 -13.19 -6.16
N LEU A 37 -4.81 -13.09 -6.15
CA LEU A 37 -3.93 -14.01 -5.44
C LEU A 37 -3.51 -13.40 -4.10
N ASP A 38 -3.89 -14.02 -2.98
CA ASP A 38 -3.52 -13.57 -1.64
C ASP A 38 -3.27 -14.77 -0.71
N ASN A 39 -2.25 -14.70 0.12
CA ASN A 39 -1.96 -15.77 1.08
C ASN A 39 -2.80 -15.69 2.37
N MET A 40 -3.61 -14.66 2.50
CA MET A 40 -4.53 -14.39 3.62
C MET A 40 -3.86 -14.22 4.99
N VAL A 41 -2.54 -14.03 5.04
CA VAL A 41 -1.82 -13.79 6.31
C VAL A 41 -2.27 -12.45 6.90
N ARG A 42 -2.38 -11.42 6.07
CA ARG A 42 -2.85 -10.08 6.43
C ARG A 42 -4.11 -9.66 5.67
N GLY A 43 -4.30 -10.20 4.48
CA GLY A 43 -5.50 -10.04 3.70
C GLY A 43 -6.74 -10.56 4.46
N ARG A 44 -7.90 -9.95 4.21
CA ARG A 44 -9.16 -10.34 4.84
C ARG A 44 -10.25 -10.47 3.77
N MET A 45 -10.98 -11.57 3.80
CA MET A 45 -12.08 -11.80 2.86
C MET A 45 -13.15 -10.71 2.93
N VAL A 46 -13.39 -10.15 4.11
CA VAL A 46 -14.34 -9.04 4.29
C VAL A 46 -13.98 -7.80 3.47
N ASN A 47 -12.69 -7.57 3.18
CA ASN A 47 -12.25 -6.47 2.33
C ASN A 47 -12.69 -6.64 0.86
N LEU A 48 -12.92 -7.86 0.43
CA LEU A 48 -13.34 -8.22 -0.93
C LEU A 48 -14.83 -8.59 -1.03
N ALA A 49 -15.59 -8.54 0.09
CA ALA A 49 -16.95 -9.07 0.11
C ALA A 49 -17.87 -8.47 -0.97
N GLY A 50 -17.82 -7.14 -1.16
CA GLY A 50 -18.57 -6.45 -2.21
C GLY A 50 -18.09 -6.82 -3.62
N ALA A 51 -16.80 -6.91 -3.84
CA ALA A 51 -16.21 -7.27 -5.12
C ALA A 51 -16.52 -8.72 -5.52
N LEU A 52 -16.41 -9.66 -4.58
CA LEU A 52 -16.76 -11.08 -4.81
C LEU A 52 -18.24 -11.26 -5.16
N ALA A 53 -19.12 -10.45 -4.58
CA ALA A 53 -20.55 -10.50 -4.87
C ALA A 53 -20.92 -10.09 -6.31
N THR A 54 -20.04 -9.43 -7.05
CA THR A 54 -20.23 -9.07 -8.47
C THR A 54 -20.14 -10.28 -9.41
N GLY A 55 -19.48 -11.37 -8.98
CA GLY A 55 -19.16 -12.52 -9.83
C GLY A 55 -18.01 -12.29 -10.82
N GLN A 56 -17.44 -11.08 -10.89
CA GLN A 56 -16.30 -10.74 -11.74
C GLN A 56 -14.96 -10.95 -11.05
N VAL A 57 -14.96 -11.19 -9.73
CA VAL A 57 -13.74 -11.36 -8.92
C VAL A 57 -13.67 -12.77 -8.37
N GLU A 58 -12.53 -13.41 -8.52
CA GLU A 58 -12.20 -14.68 -7.89
C GLU A 58 -11.03 -14.51 -6.93
N LEU A 59 -11.17 -15.01 -5.69
CA LEU A 59 -10.10 -15.04 -4.70
C LEU A 59 -9.45 -16.43 -4.70
N ILE A 60 -8.18 -16.45 -5.08
CA ILE A 60 -7.32 -17.62 -5.02
C ILE A 60 -6.40 -17.48 -3.80
N GLN A 61 -6.63 -18.34 -2.81
CA GLN A 61 -5.73 -18.39 -1.65
C GLN A 61 -4.43 -19.10 -2.02
N GLY A 62 -3.32 -18.35 -2.07
CA GLY A 62 -2.04 -18.87 -2.48
C GLY A 62 -0.90 -17.89 -2.20
N ASN A 63 0.32 -18.28 -2.53
CA ASN A 63 1.52 -17.51 -2.24
C ASN A 63 2.30 -17.22 -3.52
N ILE A 64 2.74 -15.98 -3.71
CA ILE A 64 3.56 -15.57 -4.87
C ILE A 64 4.90 -16.31 -4.97
N ARG A 65 5.36 -16.96 -3.88
CA ARG A 65 6.52 -17.86 -3.90
C ARG A 65 6.28 -19.16 -4.65
N ASN A 66 5.03 -19.55 -4.89
CA ASN A 66 4.68 -20.68 -5.73
C ASN A 66 4.69 -20.24 -7.19
N ARG A 67 5.80 -20.49 -7.87
CA ARG A 67 6.04 -20.10 -9.27
C ARG A 67 4.96 -20.65 -10.19
N ASP A 68 4.64 -21.92 -10.10
CA ASP A 68 3.69 -22.59 -11.02
C ASP A 68 2.30 -21.97 -10.89
N LEU A 69 1.82 -21.71 -9.65
CA LEU A 69 0.54 -21.05 -9.39
C LEU A 69 0.51 -19.64 -10.00
N VAL A 70 1.59 -18.86 -9.83
CA VAL A 70 1.66 -17.50 -10.38
C VAL A 70 1.62 -17.53 -11.90
N HIS A 71 2.37 -18.44 -12.54
CA HIS A 71 2.34 -18.62 -13.99
C HIS A 71 0.97 -19.06 -14.49
N ASP A 72 0.30 -19.99 -13.80
CA ASP A 72 -1.05 -20.42 -14.19
C ASP A 72 -2.05 -19.27 -14.15
N LEU A 73 -1.97 -18.41 -13.12
CA LEU A 73 -2.85 -17.25 -12.96
C LEU A 73 -2.54 -16.11 -13.94
N ALA A 74 -1.31 -15.97 -14.40
CA ALA A 74 -0.92 -14.93 -15.36
C ALA A 74 -1.37 -15.24 -16.81
N LYS A 75 -1.71 -16.49 -17.12
CA LYS A 75 -2.18 -16.87 -18.46
C LYS A 75 -3.43 -16.09 -18.86
N GLY A 76 -3.37 -15.41 -20.01
CA GLY A 76 -4.48 -14.65 -20.57
C GLY A 76 -4.89 -13.44 -19.75
N LYS A 77 -3.97 -12.88 -18.97
CA LYS A 77 -4.15 -11.59 -18.30
C LYS A 77 -3.56 -10.46 -19.14
N ASP A 78 -4.37 -9.45 -19.35
CA ASP A 78 -3.97 -8.24 -20.04
C ASP A 78 -3.13 -7.33 -19.09
N LEU A 79 -3.52 -7.28 -17.82
CA LEU A 79 -2.88 -6.45 -16.80
C LEU A 79 -2.51 -7.24 -15.55
N VAL A 80 -1.34 -6.97 -14.99
CA VAL A 80 -0.88 -7.53 -13.72
C VAL A 80 -0.62 -6.41 -12.73
N PHE A 81 -1.31 -6.44 -11.58
CA PHE A 81 -1.08 -5.53 -10.46
C PHE A 81 -0.41 -6.28 -9.32
N HIS A 82 0.82 -5.90 -9.00
CA HIS A 82 1.58 -6.55 -7.94
C HIS A 82 1.59 -5.71 -6.66
N GLN A 83 0.67 -6.06 -5.73
CA GLN A 83 0.52 -5.40 -4.43
C GLN A 83 0.96 -6.28 -3.25
N ALA A 84 1.29 -7.55 -3.50
CA ALA A 84 1.74 -8.47 -2.46
C ALA A 84 3.08 -8.05 -1.87
N ALA A 85 3.12 -7.84 -0.57
CA ALA A 85 4.32 -7.48 0.18
C ALA A 85 4.18 -7.85 1.66
N ILE A 86 5.30 -7.90 2.38
CA ILE A 86 5.35 -7.93 3.84
C ILE A 86 5.84 -6.58 4.38
N ARG A 87 5.58 -6.29 5.65
CA ARG A 87 5.90 -5.00 6.27
C ARG A 87 7.40 -4.84 6.56
N ILE A 88 7.85 -3.59 6.58
CA ILE A 88 9.23 -3.23 6.92
C ILE A 88 9.67 -3.79 8.29
N THR A 89 8.78 -3.77 9.29
CA THR A 89 9.05 -4.34 10.62
C THR A 89 9.25 -5.85 10.56
N GLN A 90 8.40 -6.56 9.83
CA GLN A 90 8.56 -8.00 9.62
C GLN A 90 9.83 -8.32 8.82
N CYS A 91 10.20 -7.50 7.85
CA CYS A 91 11.47 -7.68 7.14
C CYS A 91 12.70 -7.58 8.06
N ALA A 92 12.64 -6.73 9.09
CA ALA A 92 13.73 -6.60 10.06
C ALA A 92 13.82 -7.82 10.99
N GLU A 93 12.68 -8.40 11.37
CA GLU A 93 12.62 -9.58 12.24
C GLU A 93 12.89 -10.89 11.48
N GLU A 94 12.42 -10.96 10.23
CA GLU A 94 12.50 -12.14 9.37
C GLU A 94 13.16 -11.83 8.02
N PRO A 95 14.48 -11.47 7.97
CA PRO A 95 15.11 -10.99 6.74
C PRO A 95 15.16 -12.06 5.63
N ARG A 96 15.21 -13.34 5.96
CA ARG A 96 15.12 -14.43 4.97
C ARG A 96 13.74 -14.49 4.32
N LEU A 97 12.68 -14.32 5.09
CA LEU A 97 11.32 -14.24 4.57
C LEU A 97 11.15 -13.00 3.67
N ALA A 98 11.81 -11.88 4.03
CA ALA A 98 11.82 -10.68 3.18
C ALA A 98 12.41 -11.00 1.79
N LEU A 99 13.56 -11.68 1.72
CA LEU A 99 14.16 -12.11 0.47
C LEU A 99 13.22 -13.04 -0.33
N GLU A 100 12.65 -14.03 0.33
CA GLU A 100 11.77 -15.00 -0.34
C GLU A 100 10.49 -14.36 -0.89
N VAL A 101 9.87 -13.44 -0.17
CA VAL A 101 8.61 -12.84 -0.58
C VAL A 101 8.85 -11.64 -1.51
N LEU A 102 9.68 -10.68 -1.07
CA LEU A 102 9.83 -9.42 -1.80
C LEU A 102 10.71 -9.55 -3.04
N VAL A 103 11.70 -10.45 -3.04
CA VAL A 103 12.58 -10.63 -4.18
C VAL A 103 12.14 -11.83 -5.03
N ASN A 104 12.19 -13.05 -4.47
CA ASN A 104 11.90 -14.26 -5.26
C ASN A 104 10.41 -14.30 -5.67
N GLY A 105 9.49 -13.94 -4.76
CA GLY A 105 8.06 -13.90 -5.08
C GLY A 105 7.73 -12.83 -6.11
N THR A 106 8.33 -11.64 -6.01
CA THR A 106 8.17 -10.57 -7.01
C THR A 106 8.75 -10.99 -8.36
N PHE A 107 9.91 -11.68 -8.35
CA PHE A 107 10.48 -12.22 -9.59
C PHE A 107 9.52 -13.17 -10.30
N ASN A 108 8.87 -14.10 -9.57
CA ASN A 108 7.88 -15.01 -10.17
C ASN A 108 6.73 -14.26 -10.85
N VAL A 109 6.26 -13.14 -10.23
CA VAL A 109 5.18 -12.33 -10.81
C VAL A 109 5.62 -11.61 -12.07
N PHE A 110 6.83 -11.02 -12.07
CA PHE A 110 7.35 -10.30 -13.23
C PHE A 110 7.69 -11.26 -14.39
N GLU A 111 8.29 -12.40 -14.07
CA GLU A 111 8.56 -13.47 -15.02
C GLU A 111 7.26 -13.95 -15.68
N ALA A 112 6.24 -14.25 -14.89
CA ALA A 112 4.97 -14.71 -15.40
C ALA A 112 4.25 -13.66 -16.25
N ALA A 113 4.26 -12.39 -15.86
CA ALA A 113 3.71 -11.30 -16.66
C ALA A 113 4.40 -11.20 -18.03
N ALA A 114 5.74 -11.28 -18.06
CA ALA A 114 6.53 -11.23 -19.29
C ALA A 114 6.32 -12.46 -20.17
N GLU A 115 6.38 -13.68 -19.60
CA GLU A 115 6.26 -14.93 -20.36
C GLU A 115 4.86 -15.16 -20.94
N HIS A 116 3.81 -14.68 -20.25
CA HIS A 116 2.44 -14.84 -20.71
C HIS A 116 1.90 -13.63 -21.48
N GLY A 117 2.76 -12.62 -21.76
CA GLY A 117 2.46 -11.52 -22.64
C GLY A 117 1.43 -10.56 -22.10
N ALA A 118 1.50 -10.25 -20.79
CA ALA A 118 0.69 -9.15 -20.23
C ALA A 118 1.06 -7.82 -20.90
N ASP A 119 0.06 -7.02 -21.22
CA ASP A 119 0.28 -5.71 -21.85
C ASP A 119 1.05 -4.77 -20.92
N LYS A 120 0.73 -4.80 -19.61
CA LYS A 120 1.41 -3.96 -18.64
C LYS A 120 1.42 -4.56 -17.23
N LEU A 121 2.54 -4.35 -16.53
CA LEU A 121 2.75 -4.65 -15.12
C LEU A 121 2.73 -3.36 -14.29
N ILE A 122 1.84 -3.24 -13.32
CA ILE A 122 1.82 -2.14 -12.35
C ILE A 122 2.20 -2.70 -10.98
N ALA A 123 3.28 -2.21 -10.39
CA ALA A 123 3.78 -2.79 -9.15
C ALA A 123 4.03 -1.77 -8.05
N ALA A 124 3.72 -2.18 -6.82
CA ALA A 124 3.96 -1.39 -5.63
C ALA A 124 5.46 -1.33 -5.30
N SER A 125 6.06 -0.15 -5.42
CA SER A 125 7.32 0.23 -4.79
C SER A 125 7.03 1.03 -3.50
N SER A 126 8.00 1.72 -2.96
CA SER A 126 7.88 2.42 -1.68
C SER A 126 8.81 3.62 -1.58
N ALA A 127 8.40 4.66 -0.87
CA ALA A 127 9.31 5.73 -0.44
C ALA A 127 10.48 5.23 0.43
N SER A 128 10.42 3.98 0.92
CA SER A 128 11.52 3.36 1.65
C SER A 128 12.76 3.12 0.80
N VAL A 129 12.67 3.16 -0.53
CA VAL A 129 13.84 3.11 -1.44
C VAL A 129 14.80 4.26 -1.20
N TYR A 130 14.31 5.40 -0.76
CA TYR A 130 15.13 6.59 -0.48
C TYR A 130 15.89 6.52 0.84
N GLY A 131 15.45 5.66 1.78
CA GLY A 131 15.97 5.66 3.15
C GLY A 131 15.82 7.02 3.80
N MET A 132 16.95 7.62 4.22
CA MET A 132 17.06 9.00 4.71
C MET A 132 17.33 9.92 3.53
N ALA A 133 16.25 10.40 2.88
CA ALA A 133 16.39 11.34 1.75
C ALA A 133 17.09 12.63 2.18
N GLU A 134 17.88 13.20 1.28
CA GLU A 134 18.71 14.40 1.52
C GLU A 134 18.08 15.67 0.93
N GLU A 135 17.16 15.51 -0.01
CA GLU A 135 16.50 16.62 -0.72
C GLU A 135 14.97 16.54 -0.57
N PHE A 136 14.33 17.67 -0.35
CA PHE A 136 12.89 17.80 -0.18
C PHE A 136 12.33 19.01 -0.95
N PRO A 137 11.21 18.85 -1.68
CA PRO A 137 10.50 17.59 -1.94
C PRO A 137 11.39 16.56 -2.65
N THR A 138 11.28 15.27 -2.25
CA THR A 138 12.08 14.18 -2.82
C THR A 138 11.57 13.80 -4.21
N THR A 139 12.39 13.99 -5.23
CA THR A 139 12.04 13.65 -6.62
C THR A 139 12.16 12.15 -6.90
N ASP A 140 11.53 11.68 -7.99
CA ASP A 140 11.65 10.28 -8.44
C ASP A 140 13.09 9.93 -8.86
N ARG A 141 13.95 10.91 -9.10
CA ARG A 141 15.35 10.74 -9.51
C ARG A 141 16.32 10.70 -8.33
N HIS A 142 15.84 10.92 -7.10
CA HIS A 142 16.69 10.85 -5.92
C HIS A 142 17.33 9.46 -5.80
N HIS A 143 18.60 9.39 -5.40
CA HIS A 143 19.33 8.13 -5.27
C HIS A 143 18.81 7.26 -4.10
N HIS A 144 19.16 5.95 -4.14
CA HIS A 144 18.77 4.96 -3.13
C HIS A 144 19.93 4.63 -2.15
N ALA A 145 21.01 5.42 -2.15
CA ALA A 145 22.22 5.10 -1.40
C ALA A 145 22.04 5.11 0.12
N ASN A 146 21.06 5.87 0.63
CA ASN A 146 20.80 6.00 2.06
C ASN A 146 19.80 4.98 2.61
N ASN A 147 19.47 3.96 1.83
CA ASN A 147 18.58 2.91 2.26
C ASN A 147 19.31 1.88 3.12
N ASP A 148 18.85 1.70 4.35
CA ASP A 148 19.44 0.83 5.38
C ASP A 148 18.48 -0.27 5.87
N THR A 149 17.40 -0.53 5.12
CA THR A 149 16.40 -1.56 5.47
C THR A 149 16.32 -2.65 4.41
N PHE A 150 16.10 -3.93 4.82
CA PHE A 150 15.83 -5.02 3.89
C PHE A 150 14.62 -4.75 3.00
N TYR A 151 13.58 -4.11 3.55
CA TYR A 151 12.39 -3.75 2.78
C TYR A 151 12.71 -2.77 1.66
N GLY A 152 13.39 -1.67 1.98
CA GLY A 152 13.74 -0.67 0.98
C GLY A 152 14.78 -1.20 -0.04
N ALA A 153 15.74 -2.04 0.40
CA ALA A 153 16.69 -2.70 -0.49
C ALA A 153 15.97 -3.63 -1.49
N ALA A 154 15.00 -4.44 -1.02
CA ALA A 154 14.19 -5.29 -1.87
C ALA A 154 13.38 -4.46 -2.88
N LYS A 155 12.73 -3.39 -2.44
CA LYS A 155 11.96 -2.50 -3.34
C LYS A 155 12.86 -1.80 -4.38
N SER A 156 14.07 -1.42 -4.01
CA SER A 156 15.07 -0.90 -4.97
C SER A 156 15.49 -1.96 -5.98
N PHE A 157 15.64 -3.21 -5.55
CA PHE A 157 15.91 -4.35 -6.43
C PHE A 157 14.73 -4.62 -7.38
N ASP A 158 13.48 -4.58 -6.88
CA ASP A 158 12.27 -4.76 -7.69
C ASP A 158 12.20 -3.74 -8.84
N GLU A 159 12.53 -2.46 -8.58
CA GLU A 159 12.58 -1.43 -9.63
C GLU A 159 13.68 -1.71 -10.67
N GLY A 160 14.84 -2.20 -10.23
CA GLY A 160 15.91 -2.65 -11.12
C GLY A 160 15.50 -3.85 -11.97
N MET A 161 14.79 -4.78 -11.36
CA MET A 161 14.27 -5.98 -12.00
C MET A 161 13.22 -5.65 -13.07
N ALA A 162 12.29 -4.70 -12.77
CA ALA A 162 11.29 -4.23 -13.74
C ALA A 162 11.96 -3.64 -15.00
N ARG A 163 12.99 -2.80 -14.81
CA ARG A 163 13.79 -2.26 -15.96
C ARG A 163 14.44 -3.38 -16.77
N SER A 164 14.95 -4.40 -16.10
CA SER A 164 15.60 -5.53 -16.77
C SER A 164 14.61 -6.35 -17.58
N PHE A 165 13.44 -6.67 -17.04
CA PHE A 165 12.38 -7.38 -17.78
C PHE A 165 11.92 -6.57 -18.99
N HIS A 166 11.67 -5.25 -18.82
CA HIS A 166 11.33 -4.39 -19.98
C HIS A 166 12.40 -4.44 -21.07
N ALA A 167 13.67 -4.27 -20.70
CA ALA A 167 14.78 -4.29 -21.67
C ALA A 167 14.95 -5.64 -22.38
N MET A 168 14.67 -6.76 -21.70
CA MET A 168 14.85 -8.11 -22.23
C MET A 168 13.66 -8.62 -23.03
N THR A 169 12.43 -8.25 -22.61
CA THR A 169 11.19 -8.87 -23.12
C THR A 169 10.23 -7.87 -23.75
N GLY A 170 10.42 -6.56 -23.51
CA GLY A 170 9.49 -5.53 -23.93
C GLY A 170 8.28 -5.37 -23.02
N LEU A 171 8.21 -6.05 -21.85
CA LEU A 171 7.11 -5.91 -20.90
C LEU A 171 6.99 -4.45 -20.45
N ASP A 172 5.86 -3.81 -20.71
CA ASP A 172 5.59 -2.48 -20.19
C ASP A 172 5.36 -2.52 -18.67
N TYR A 173 5.90 -1.52 -17.95
CA TYR A 173 5.75 -1.49 -16.50
C TYR A 173 5.62 -0.07 -15.93
N VAL A 174 4.91 0.03 -14.80
CA VAL A 174 4.92 1.22 -13.94
C VAL A 174 5.13 0.81 -12.49
N MET A 175 6.20 1.35 -11.88
CA MET A 175 6.48 1.17 -10.45
C MET A 175 5.98 2.38 -9.68
N LEU A 176 5.17 2.17 -8.66
CA LEU A 176 4.56 3.23 -7.87
C LEU A 176 5.16 3.25 -6.45
N ARG A 177 5.94 4.28 -6.14
CA ARG A 177 6.55 4.49 -4.82
C ARG A 177 5.51 5.10 -3.88
N TYR A 178 4.79 4.24 -3.16
CA TYR A 178 3.83 4.72 -2.17
C TYR A 178 4.55 5.38 -0.99
N PHE A 179 4.07 6.55 -0.61
CA PHE A 179 4.46 7.19 0.63
C PHE A 179 3.65 6.62 1.81
N ASN A 180 3.29 7.39 2.82
CA ASN A 180 2.62 6.87 4.00
C ASN A 180 1.13 6.64 3.74
N VAL A 181 0.77 5.44 3.32
CA VAL A 181 -0.62 5.09 2.97
C VAL A 181 -1.47 4.93 4.22
N TYR A 182 -2.66 5.54 4.25
CA TYR A 182 -3.65 5.41 5.30
C TYR A 182 -5.07 5.32 4.72
N GLY A 183 -6.03 4.80 5.50
CA GLY A 183 -7.44 4.70 5.10
C GLY A 183 -8.12 3.43 5.60
N PRO A 184 -9.37 3.16 5.20
CA PRO A 184 -10.10 1.94 5.51
C PRO A 184 -9.35 0.67 5.09
N ARG A 185 -9.72 -0.46 5.70
CA ARG A 185 -9.12 -1.78 5.47
C ARG A 185 -7.65 -1.90 5.90
N LEU A 186 -7.13 -0.94 6.69
CA LEU A 186 -5.86 -1.11 7.38
C LEU A 186 -5.87 -2.40 8.20
N ASP A 187 -4.70 -3.05 8.28
CA ASP A 187 -4.56 -4.21 9.14
C ASP A 187 -4.61 -3.78 10.61
N VAL A 188 -5.74 -4.01 11.23
CA VAL A 188 -6.01 -3.71 12.65
C VAL A 188 -5.71 -4.89 13.57
N HIS A 189 -5.13 -5.97 13.04
CA HIS A 189 -4.87 -7.20 13.76
C HIS A 189 -3.37 -7.48 13.88
N GLY A 190 -2.98 -8.11 14.98
CA GLY A 190 -1.61 -8.59 15.19
C GLY A 190 -0.63 -7.54 15.76
N PRO A 191 0.63 -7.94 15.90
CA PRO A 191 1.65 -7.12 16.61
C PRO A 191 2.14 -5.91 15.80
N TYR A 192 1.92 -5.90 14.48
CA TYR A 192 2.46 -4.87 13.58
C TYR A 192 1.40 -3.84 13.17
N THR A 193 0.43 -3.52 14.03
CA THR A 193 -0.59 -2.50 13.73
C THR A 193 0.04 -1.12 13.57
N GLU A 194 -0.54 -0.34 12.65
CA GLU A 194 -0.10 1.03 12.38
C GLU A 194 -0.30 1.96 13.58
N THR A 195 0.51 2.99 13.67
CA THR A 195 0.41 4.01 14.73
C THR A 195 -1.00 4.60 14.83
N LEU A 196 -1.66 4.88 13.70
CA LEU A 196 -3.03 5.40 13.67
C LEU A 196 -4.04 4.47 14.37
N VAL A 197 -3.94 3.16 14.13
CA VAL A 197 -4.83 2.17 14.78
C VAL A 197 -4.62 2.18 16.29
N ARG A 198 -3.36 2.20 16.75
CA ARG A 198 -3.04 2.26 18.18
C ARG A 198 -3.56 3.54 18.83
N TRP A 199 -3.47 4.67 18.14
CA TRP A 199 -4.03 5.94 18.65
C TRP A 199 -5.56 5.90 18.71
N MET A 200 -6.23 5.37 17.68
CA MET A 200 -7.69 5.20 17.70
C MET A 200 -8.14 4.30 18.86
N GLU A 201 -7.42 3.21 19.13
CA GLU A 201 -7.71 2.31 20.27
C GLU A 201 -7.56 3.05 21.60
N ARG A 202 -6.42 3.73 21.83
CA ARG A 202 -6.18 4.50 23.05
C ARG A 202 -7.25 5.58 23.26
N ILE A 203 -7.58 6.37 22.24
CA ILE A 203 -8.60 7.42 22.34
C ILE A 203 -9.96 6.84 22.73
N MET A 204 -10.36 5.71 22.14
CA MET A 204 -11.63 5.04 22.49
C MET A 204 -11.63 4.46 23.90
N ASP A 205 -10.45 4.13 24.44
CA ASP A 205 -10.29 3.66 25.84
C ASP A 205 -10.14 4.82 26.84
N GLY A 206 -10.26 6.09 26.38
CA GLY A 206 -10.11 7.28 27.19
C GLY A 206 -8.66 7.64 27.51
N GLU A 207 -7.71 7.08 26.77
CA GLU A 207 -6.27 7.32 26.92
C GLU A 207 -5.77 8.26 25.81
N PRO A 208 -4.82 9.17 26.10
CA PRO A 208 -4.21 10.03 25.11
C PRO A 208 -3.48 9.25 24.01
N PRO A 209 -3.47 9.73 22.75
CA PRO A 209 -2.56 9.20 21.73
C PRO A 209 -1.11 9.47 22.15
N LEU A 210 -0.27 8.41 22.15
CA LEU A 210 1.12 8.46 22.59
C LEU A 210 2.06 8.70 21.40
N ILE A 211 2.80 9.80 21.43
CA ILE A 211 3.88 10.13 20.49
C ILE A 211 5.23 9.91 21.18
N PHE A 212 6.15 9.21 20.54
CA PHE A 212 7.52 9.08 21.02
C PHE A 212 8.37 10.24 20.49
N GLY A 213 8.99 11.00 21.40
CA GLY A 213 9.71 12.25 21.10
C GLY A 213 8.76 13.46 21.04
N ASP A 214 9.18 14.51 20.32
CA ASP A 214 8.46 15.79 20.23
C ASP A 214 7.28 15.77 19.22
N GLY A 215 7.23 14.78 18.33
CA GLY A 215 6.20 14.65 17.32
C GLY A 215 6.36 15.61 16.13
N LEU A 216 7.53 16.28 16.01
CA LEU A 216 7.82 17.20 14.91
C LEU A 216 8.33 16.49 13.64
N GLN A 217 8.62 15.18 13.71
CA GLN A 217 8.92 14.41 12.51
C GLN A 217 7.74 14.46 11.54
N THR A 218 8.06 14.63 10.25
CA THR A 218 7.05 14.86 9.22
C THR A 218 6.96 13.71 8.23
N MET A 219 5.74 13.43 7.79
CA MET A 219 5.44 12.42 6.78
C MET A 219 4.49 13.00 5.74
N ASP A 220 4.57 12.49 4.53
CA ASP A 220 3.60 12.70 3.47
C ASP A 220 2.61 11.53 3.51
N PHE A 221 1.37 11.81 3.89
CA PHE A 221 0.31 10.82 4.01
C PHE A 221 -0.57 10.83 2.77
N VAL A 222 -0.80 9.67 2.18
CA VAL A 222 -1.65 9.49 1.01
C VAL A 222 -2.79 8.52 1.30
N TYR A 223 -4.00 8.88 0.87
CA TYR A 223 -5.18 8.07 1.14
C TYR A 223 -5.28 6.85 0.22
N THR A 224 -5.77 5.72 0.74
CA THR A 224 -5.83 4.44 0.00
C THR A 224 -6.57 4.51 -1.32
N ALA A 225 -7.66 5.31 -1.41
CA ALA A 225 -8.39 5.46 -2.66
C ALA A 225 -7.59 6.24 -3.71
N ASP A 226 -6.78 7.23 -3.30
CA ASP A 226 -5.86 7.92 -4.21
C ASP A 226 -4.78 6.98 -4.72
N VAL A 227 -4.24 6.11 -3.85
CA VAL A 227 -3.27 5.08 -4.27
C VAL A 227 -3.90 4.09 -5.25
N ALA A 228 -5.13 3.65 -5.01
CA ALA A 228 -5.86 2.79 -5.94
C ALA A 228 -6.09 3.48 -7.29
N ARG A 229 -6.48 4.77 -7.28
CA ARG A 229 -6.64 5.58 -8.48
C ARG A 229 -5.32 5.76 -9.24
N ALA A 230 -4.19 5.95 -8.54
CA ALA A 230 -2.87 6.01 -9.17
C ALA A 230 -2.54 4.73 -9.94
N ASN A 231 -2.89 3.54 -9.41
CA ASN A 231 -2.71 2.27 -10.11
C ASN A 231 -3.56 2.19 -11.38
N VAL A 232 -4.83 2.62 -11.32
CA VAL A 232 -5.73 2.64 -12.48
C VAL A 232 -5.20 3.60 -13.54
N LEU A 233 -4.78 4.81 -13.15
CA LEU A 233 -4.19 5.80 -14.06
C LEU A 233 -2.90 5.28 -14.70
N ALA A 234 -2.03 4.61 -13.94
CA ALA A 234 -0.81 4.00 -14.44
C ALA A 234 -1.11 2.91 -15.49
N ALA A 235 -2.12 2.08 -15.25
CA ALA A 235 -2.54 1.06 -16.21
C ALA A 235 -3.12 1.66 -17.49
N ALA A 236 -3.88 2.75 -17.37
CA ALA A 236 -4.55 3.43 -18.48
C ALA A 236 -3.63 4.39 -19.26
N SER A 237 -2.46 4.74 -18.72
CA SER A 237 -1.52 5.66 -19.37
C SER A 237 -0.78 5.03 -20.55
N ASP A 238 -0.27 5.87 -21.46
CA ASP A 238 0.62 5.45 -22.56
C ASP A 238 2.07 5.23 -22.10
N VAL A 239 2.34 5.29 -20.80
CA VAL A 239 3.69 5.08 -20.25
C VAL A 239 4.10 3.63 -20.42
N SER A 240 5.14 3.37 -21.22
CA SER A 240 5.69 2.04 -21.43
C SER A 240 6.63 1.58 -20.31
N HIS A 241 7.28 2.52 -19.62
CA HIS A 241 8.13 2.23 -18.47
C HIS A 241 8.35 3.46 -17.61
N GLY A 242 8.24 3.32 -16.29
CA GLY A 242 8.44 4.44 -15.38
C GLY A 242 8.34 4.06 -13.90
N THR A 243 8.82 4.98 -13.06
CA THR A 243 8.74 4.87 -11.60
C THR A 243 8.31 6.22 -11.04
N TYR A 244 7.27 6.26 -10.22
CA TYR A 244 6.61 7.50 -9.80
C TYR A 244 6.34 7.55 -8.30
N ASN A 245 6.52 8.70 -7.70
CA ASN A 245 6.09 8.98 -6.33
C ASN A 245 4.55 9.12 -6.26
N ILE A 246 3.92 8.35 -5.39
CA ILE A 246 2.49 8.43 -5.11
C ILE A 246 2.30 8.89 -3.67
N ALA A 247 1.91 10.14 -3.53
CA ALA A 247 1.88 10.89 -2.28
C ALA A 247 0.88 12.05 -2.37
N SER A 248 0.62 12.73 -1.26
CA SER A 248 -0.20 13.95 -1.27
C SER A 248 0.57 15.20 -1.68
N GLY A 249 1.91 15.18 -1.60
CA GLY A 249 2.75 16.36 -1.74
C GLY A 249 2.62 17.34 -0.55
N THR A 250 2.06 16.88 0.56
CA THR A 250 1.82 17.69 1.76
C THR A 250 2.57 17.11 2.96
N GLU A 251 3.35 17.95 3.60
CA GLU A 251 4.11 17.58 4.79
C GLU A 251 3.22 17.72 6.04
N THR A 252 3.10 16.64 6.81
CA THR A 252 2.28 16.59 8.03
C THR A 252 3.11 16.08 9.20
N THR A 253 3.15 16.79 10.32
CA THR A 253 3.81 16.33 11.55
C THR A 253 2.99 15.22 12.23
N LEU A 254 3.65 14.34 12.98
CA LEU A 254 2.92 13.35 13.80
C LEU A 254 2.01 14.03 14.84
N LEU A 255 2.43 15.19 15.35
CA LEU A 255 1.62 15.98 16.27
C LEU A 255 0.34 16.52 15.61
N GLU A 256 0.45 17.02 14.38
CA GLU A 256 -0.70 17.46 13.56
C GLU A 256 -1.64 16.30 13.25
N MET A 257 -1.08 15.14 12.86
CA MET A 257 -1.84 13.92 12.62
C MET A 257 -2.64 13.51 13.88
N ALA A 258 -1.99 13.45 15.05
CA ALA A 258 -2.64 13.08 16.31
C ALA A 258 -3.75 14.06 16.71
N ARG A 259 -3.51 15.37 16.58
CA ARG A 259 -4.51 16.41 16.85
C ARG A 259 -5.70 16.33 15.89
N THR A 260 -5.45 16.07 14.62
CA THR A 260 -6.52 15.90 13.64
C THR A 260 -7.36 14.64 13.94
N LEU A 261 -6.72 13.56 14.34
CA LEU A 261 -7.41 12.33 14.75
C LEU A 261 -8.28 12.55 16.00
N LEU A 262 -7.78 13.28 17.01
CA LEU A 262 -8.58 13.67 18.20
C LEU A 262 -9.84 14.45 17.80
N ARG A 263 -9.71 15.46 16.91
CA ARG A 263 -10.87 16.22 16.40
C ARG A 263 -11.86 15.32 15.66
N VAL A 264 -11.39 14.43 14.80
CA VAL A 264 -12.23 13.50 14.03
C VAL A 264 -12.97 12.51 14.93
N MET A 265 -12.38 12.17 16.08
CA MET A 265 -12.98 11.26 17.06
C MET A 265 -13.80 11.97 18.14
N ASP A 266 -13.99 13.31 18.05
CA ASP A 266 -14.69 14.14 19.02
C ASP A 266 -14.13 13.98 20.43
N SER A 267 -12.80 13.99 20.58
CA SER A 267 -12.10 13.75 21.84
C SER A 267 -11.36 15.01 22.32
N ASP A 268 -11.57 15.37 23.59
CA ASP A 268 -10.88 16.48 24.26
C ASP A 268 -9.54 16.05 24.92
N LEU A 269 -9.10 14.83 24.70
CA LEU A 269 -7.83 14.34 25.24
C LEU A 269 -6.65 15.12 24.67
N ALA A 270 -5.62 15.33 25.50
CA ALA A 270 -4.35 15.90 25.04
C ALA A 270 -3.45 14.81 24.46
N VAL A 271 -2.47 15.19 23.62
CA VAL A 271 -1.42 14.28 23.15
C VAL A 271 -0.45 14.01 24.28
N GLU A 272 -0.08 12.74 24.48
CA GLU A 272 0.95 12.32 25.42
C GLU A 272 2.29 12.14 24.69
N HIS A 273 3.40 12.59 25.32
CA HIS A 273 4.74 12.42 24.79
C HIS A 273 5.53 11.38 25.61
N GLY A 274 6.02 10.35 24.94
CA GLY A 274 6.94 9.37 25.51
C GLY A 274 8.40 9.69 25.18
N PRO A 275 9.35 8.93 25.77
CA PRO A 275 10.77 9.10 25.47
C PRO A 275 11.06 8.87 23.99
N GLU A 276 12.05 9.59 23.46
CA GLU A 276 12.49 9.41 22.07
C GLU A 276 12.99 7.96 21.86
N ARG A 277 12.62 7.36 20.72
CA ARG A 277 13.09 6.02 20.37
C ARG A 277 14.55 6.09 19.91
N LEU A 278 15.37 5.18 20.43
CA LEU A 278 16.79 5.05 20.07
C LEU A 278 17.04 4.51 18.65
N VAL A 279 15.99 4.14 17.93
CA VAL A 279 16.08 3.61 16.56
C VAL A 279 16.14 4.80 15.60
N LYS A 280 17.01 4.73 14.57
CA LYS A 280 17.06 5.70 13.47
C LYS A 280 15.67 5.78 12.80
N ASN A 281 14.89 6.78 13.15
CA ASN A 281 13.61 7.05 12.53
C ASN A 281 13.81 7.98 11.34
N VAL A 282 13.05 7.78 10.28
CA VAL A 282 12.94 8.78 9.22
C VAL A 282 12.35 10.05 9.82
N VAL A 283 13.09 11.13 9.77
CA VAL A 283 12.73 12.41 10.39
C VAL A 283 11.78 13.20 9.48
N ARG A 284 11.93 13.06 8.16
CA ARG A 284 11.20 13.82 7.17
C ARG A 284 10.90 13.00 5.93
N ARG A 285 9.66 13.07 5.44
CA ARG A 285 9.22 12.57 4.14
C ARG A 285 8.29 13.57 3.49
N LEU A 286 8.68 14.07 2.32
CA LEU A 286 7.87 14.92 1.46
C LEU A 286 8.19 14.58 0.01
N ALA A 287 7.18 14.19 -0.77
CA ALA A 287 7.34 13.82 -2.17
C ALA A 287 7.26 15.03 -3.11
N ASP A 288 8.05 14.99 -4.16
CA ASP A 288 7.72 15.65 -5.41
C ASP A 288 6.85 14.69 -6.24
N THR A 289 5.63 15.10 -6.56
CA THR A 289 4.66 14.31 -7.34
C THR A 289 4.52 14.84 -8.77
N THR A 290 5.41 15.74 -9.21
CA THR A 290 5.32 16.41 -10.51
C THR A 290 5.32 15.43 -11.67
N ALA A 291 6.18 14.42 -11.67
CA ALA A 291 6.23 13.41 -12.72
C ALA A 291 4.94 12.57 -12.77
N ALA A 292 4.42 12.11 -11.61
CA ALA A 292 3.15 11.38 -11.56
C ALA A 292 1.98 12.21 -12.11
N ARG A 293 1.95 13.52 -11.84
CA ARG A 293 0.93 14.41 -12.38
C ARG A 293 1.07 14.60 -13.90
N GLN A 294 2.30 14.77 -14.40
CA GLN A 294 2.54 15.03 -15.82
C GLN A 294 2.30 13.80 -16.68
N ASP A 295 2.80 12.63 -16.25
CA ASP A 295 2.83 11.43 -17.07
C ASP A 295 1.60 10.52 -16.85
N LEU A 296 1.05 10.50 -15.62
CA LEU A 296 -0.08 9.66 -15.26
C LEU A 296 -1.38 10.46 -15.03
N GLY A 297 -1.32 11.79 -14.95
CA GLY A 297 -2.46 12.62 -14.54
C GLY A 297 -2.85 12.43 -13.06
N PHE A 298 -1.92 11.93 -12.21
CA PHE A 298 -2.19 11.68 -10.81
C PHE A 298 -2.00 12.93 -9.96
N GLU A 299 -3.00 13.23 -9.16
CA GLU A 299 -2.95 14.20 -8.07
C GLU A 299 -3.78 13.65 -6.90
N ALA A 300 -3.31 13.72 -5.66
CA ALA A 300 -4.09 13.24 -4.52
C ALA A 300 -5.25 14.18 -4.22
N ASP A 301 -6.46 13.66 -4.13
CA ASP A 301 -7.69 14.45 -3.98
C ASP A 301 -8.18 14.48 -2.52
N VAL A 302 -7.92 13.40 -1.74
CA VAL A 302 -8.50 13.26 -0.41
C VAL A 302 -7.66 14.00 0.63
N LYS A 303 -8.26 14.97 1.29
CA LYS A 303 -7.62 15.72 2.39
C LYS A 303 -7.48 14.84 3.64
N LEU A 304 -6.42 15.10 4.43
CA LEU A 304 -6.09 14.31 5.62
C LEU A 304 -7.28 14.13 6.59
N GLU A 305 -7.99 15.20 6.93
CA GLU A 305 -9.11 15.12 7.88
C GLU A 305 -10.28 14.31 7.34
N GLU A 306 -10.57 14.40 6.05
CA GLU A 306 -11.60 13.62 5.37
C GLU A 306 -11.24 12.13 5.38
N GLY A 307 -10.03 11.78 4.96
CA GLY A 307 -9.57 10.39 4.96
C GLY A 307 -9.50 9.78 6.37
N LEU A 308 -9.14 10.57 7.39
CA LEU A 308 -9.20 10.12 8.79
C LEU A 308 -10.64 9.88 9.25
N ARG A 309 -11.59 10.72 8.84
CA ARG A 309 -13.01 10.55 9.18
C ARG A 309 -13.56 9.23 8.58
N GLU A 310 -13.21 8.93 7.33
CA GLU A 310 -13.58 7.67 6.71
C GLU A 310 -12.91 6.47 7.37
N LEU A 311 -11.62 6.58 7.71
CA LEU A 311 -10.90 5.54 8.44
C LEU A 311 -11.56 5.23 9.79
N VAL A 312 -11.87 6.25 10.59
CA VAL A 312 -12.53 6.10 11.89
C VAL A 312 -13.93 5.52 11.75
N SER A 313 -14.72 5.98 10.77
CA SER A 313 -16.05 5.47 10.47
C SER A 313 -16.05 3.99 10.10
N TRP A 314 -15.07 3.55 9.33
CA TRP A 314 -14.88 2.14 8.97
C TRP A 314 -14.41 1.30 10.18
N TRP A 315 -13.52 1.83 11.01
CA TRP A 315 -12.89 1.09 12.10
C TRP A 315 -13.80 0.90 13.32
N LYS A 316 -14.57 1.93 13.73
CA LYS A 316 -15.43 1.88 14.93
C LYS A 316 -16.33 0.64 15.02
N PRO A 317 -17.15 0.30 13.99
CA PRO A 317 -18.02 -0.88 14.06
C PRO A 317 -17.26 -2.21 14.21
N MET A 318 -16.07 -2.30 13.61
CA MET A 318 -15.25 -3.51 13.70
C MET A 318 -14.70 -3.72 15.11
N ARG A 319 -14.22 -2.66 15.76
CA ARG A 319 -13.76 -2.71 17.15
C ARG A 319 -14.88 -3.13 18.09
N ASP A 320 -16.04 -2.56 17.95
CA ASP A 320 -17.21 -2.86 18.80
C ASP A 320 -17.65 -4.33 18.64
N GLY A 321 -17.63 -4.86 17.43
CA GLY A 321 -17.87 -6.27 17.14
C GLY A 321 -16.87 -7.22 17.82
N ILE A 322 -15.58 -6.88 17.77
CA ILE A 322 -14.51 -7.67 18.43
C ILE A 322 -14.65 -7.62 19.95
N ALA A 323 -14.96 -6.45 20.54
CA ALA A 323 -15.16 -6.27 21.96
C ALA A 323 -16.39 -7.05 22.48
N ALA A 324 -17.46 -7.07 21.70
CA ALA A 324 -18.67 -7.85 22.01
C ALA A 324 -18.40 -9.36 22.03
N THR A 325 -17.61 -9.86 21.08
CA THR A 325 -17.26 -11.28 20.99
C THR A 325 -16.38 -11.74 22.15
N ARG A 326 -15.45 -10.89 22.61
CA ARG A 326 -14.60 -11.18 23.79
C ARG A 326 -15.40 -11.25 25.10
N LYS A 327 -16.45 -10.43 25.26
CA LYS A 327 -17.33 -10.46 26.44
C LYS A 327 -18.23 -11.69 26.50
N VAL A 328 -18.58 -12.28 25.38
CA VAL A 328 -19.41 -13.51 25.30
C VAL A 328 -18.57 -14.77 25.59
N GLY A 329 -17.30 -14.80 25.20
CA GLY A 329 -16.39 -15.93 25.46
C GLY A 329 -15.80 -15.99 26.86
N SER A 330 -16.07 -15.00 27.73
CA SER A 330 -15.62 -14.93 29.12
C SER A 330 -16.72 -15.21 30.16
N ARG A 331 -17.84 -15.79 29.75
CA ARG A 331 -18.93 -16.28 30.64
C ARG A 331 -18.97 -17.78 30.70
#